data_9813e43706d5befac162e50ea0300d32
#
_entry.id   9813e43706d5befac162e50ea0300d32
#
_cell.length_a   1.000
_cell.length_b   1.000
_cell.length_c   1.000
_cell.angle_alpha   90.00
_cell.angle_beta   90.00
_cell.angle_gamma   90.00
#
_symmetry.space_group_name_H-M   'P 1'
#
loop_
_entity.id
_entity.type
_entity.pdbx_description
1 polymer ?
#
loop_
_entity_poly.entity_id
_entity_poly.type
_entity_poly.pdbx_seq_one_letter_code
_entity_poly.pdbx_strand_id
1 'polypeptide(L)'
;TTIGKLAAQFQKQGHKVVLGAADTFRAAAIDQLKVWADRVGVSIISQEMGSDPASVAYDTLKSAVAQAADIAIIDTAGRLHNKVNLMNELTKIKRVMQKVVPDAPHEVLLVLDGSTGQNAFEQAKQFTLATEVSSLAVTKLDGTAKGGVVIGISDQFQIPVKYIGVGEGIDDLQVFHKMEFVDSFFN
;
A
#
# COMPACT_ATOMS: atom_id res chain seq x y z
N THR A 1 -2.46 5.49 6.73
CA THR A 1 -2.74 4.56 7.86
C THR A 1 -2.19 3.16 7.60
N THR A 2 -2.58 2.46 6.52
CA THR A 2 -2.14 1.08 6.23
C THR A 2 -0.63 0.94 6.14
N ILE A 3 0.06 1.87 5.49
CA ILE A 3 1.51 1.89 5.36
C ILE A 3 2.21 1.97 6.71
N GLY A 4 1.71 2.83 7.62
CA GLY A 4 2.26 2.94 8.96
C GLY A 4 2.11 1.64 9.76
N LYS A 5 0.98 0.96 9.63
CA LYS A 5 0.73 -0.35 10.26
C LYS A 5 1.66 -1.43 9.69
N LEU A 6 1.86 -1.46 8.37
CA LEU A 6 2.82 -2.37 7.72
C LEU A 6 4.25 -2.11 8.20
N ALA A 7 4.67 -0.85 8.24
CA ALA A 7 5.99 -0.49 8.73
C ALA A 7 6.21 -0.94 10.18
N ALA A 8 5.18 -0.79 11.04
CA ALA A 8 5.24 -1.26 12.41
C ALA A 8 5.38 -2.79 12.52
N GLN A 9 4.66 -3.54 11.68
CA GLN A 9 4.77 -5.00 11.65
C GLN A 9 6.17 -5.45 11.25
N PHE A 10 6.72 -4.89 10.18
CA PHE A 10 8.07 -5.25 9.73
C PHE A 10 9.14 -4.85 10.74
N GLN A 11 9.00 -3.67 11.37
CA GLN A 11 9.92 -3.26 12.43
C GLN A 11 9.86 -4.20 13.66
N LYS A 12 8.65 -4.63 14.08
CA LYS A 12 8.48 -5.62 15.16
C LYS A 12 9.15 -6.97 14.83
N GLN A 13 9.26 -7.31 13.54
CA GLN A 13 9.96 -8.49 13.04
C GLN A 13 11.49 -8.31 12.96
N GLY A 14 11.99 -7.13 13.31
CA GLY A 14 13.42 -6.81 13.28
C GLY A 14 13.94 -6.26 11.96
N HIS A 15 13.06 -5.98 10.99
CA HIS A 15 13.45 -5.40 9.71
C HIS A 15 13.67 -3.89 9.80
N LYS A 16 14.70 -3.42 9.12
CA LYS A 16 14.94 -1.99 8.92
C LYS A 16 14.10 -1.49 7.76
N VAL A 17 13.19 -0.55 8.06
CA VAL A 17 12.19 -0.04 7.11
C VAL A 17 12.48 1.42 6.75
N VAL A 18 12.31 1.77 5.47
CA VAL A 18 12.32 3.16 4.97
C VAL A 18 11.01 3.43 4.25
N LEU A 19 10.37 4.56 4.54
CA LEU A 19 9.14 5.01 3.89
C LEU A 19 9.43 6.09 2.86
N GLY A 20 8.65 6.10 1.77
CA GLY A 20 8.64 7.15 0.76
C GLY A 20 7.25 7.76 0.60
N ALA A 21 7.12 9.08 0.79
CA ALA A 21 5.86 9.81 0.66
C ALA A 21 5.68 10.30 -0.78
N ALA A 22 5.32 9.40 -1.70
CA ALA A 22 5.15 9.74 -3.11
C ALA A 22 3.70 10.13 -3.50
N ASP A 23 2.75 10.20 -2.57
CA ASP A 23 1.47 10.92 -2.76
C ASP A 23 1.70 12.43 -2.56
N THR A 24 2.43 13.04 -3.48
CA THR A 24 2.93 14.43 -3.36
C THR A 24 1.85 15.49 -3.59
N PHE A 25 0.70 15.12 -4.15
CA PHE A 25 -0.40 16.05 -4.43
C PHE A 25 -1.30 16.31 -3.22
N ARG A 26 -1.09 15.58 -2.13
CA ARG A 26 -1.89 15.67 -0.90
C ARG A 26 -1.00 15.98 0.30
N ALA A 27 -0.93 17.27 0.66
CA ALA A 27 -0.15 17.71 1.84
C ALA A 27 -0.50 16.90 3.09
N ALA A 28 -1.79 16.69 3.35
CA ALA A 28 -2.25 15.90 4.49
C ALA A 28 -1.79 14.44 4.45
N ALA A 29 -1.57 13.84 3.27
CA ALA A 29 -1.05 12.48 3.16
C ALA A 29 0.44 12.42 3.55
N ILE A 30 1.22 13.39 3.09
CA ILE A 30 2.64 13.52 3.45
C ILE A 30 2.79 13.70 4.97
N ASP A 31 2.04 14.63 5.55
CA ASP A 31 2.11 14.93 7.00
C ASP A 31 1.65 13.73 7.83
N GLN A 32 0.57 13.07 7.42
CA GLN A 32 0.09 11.86 8.09
C GLN A 32 1.14 10.75 8.04
N LEU A 33 1.84 10.57 6.91
CA LEU A 33 2.86 9.54 6.81
C LEU A 33 4.09 9.86 7.66
N LYS A 34 4.47 11.14 7.79
CA LYS A 34 5.52 11.59 8.72
C LYS A 34 5.16 11.25 10.17
N VAL A 35 3.93 11.55 10.60
CA VAL A 35 3.45 11.19 11.95
C VAL A 35 3.54 9.67 12.19
N TRP A 36 3.21 8.86 11.20
CA TRP A 36 3.36 7.41 11.31
C TRP A 36 4.83 6.97 11.37
N ALA A 37 5.70 7.57 10.54
CA ALA A 37 7.14 7.27 10.55
C ALA A 37 7.75 7.57 11.94
N ASP A 38 7.44 8.72 12.51
CA ASP A 38 7.89 9.12 13.85
C ASP A 38 7.35 8.16 14.93
N ARG A 39 6.05 7.83 14.85
CA ARG A 39 5.42 6.92 15.82
C ARG A 39 6.02 5.52 15.81
N VAL A 40 6.38 5.02 14.64
CA VAL A 40 6.96 3.69 14.43
C VAL A 40 8.48 3.72 14.63
N GLY A 41 9.13 4.88 14.51
CA GLY A 41 10.59 5.03 14.60
C GLY A 41 11.31 4.56 13.34
N VAL A 42 10.74 4.82 12.15
CA VAL A 42 11.34 4.47 10.85
C VAL A 42 11.69 5.71 10.04
N SER A 43 12.69 5.60 9.17
CA SER A 43 13.10 6.70 8.27
C SER A 43 12.03 6.97 7.23
N ILE A 44 11.84 8.25 6.88
CA ILE A 44 10.94 8.67 5.80
C ILE A 44 11.64 9.62 4.85
N ILE A 45 11.43 9.43 3.57
CA ILE A 45 11.83 10.34 2.50
C ILE A 45 10.58 11.05 1.99
N SER A 46 10.60 12.37 2.01
CA SER A 46 9.53 13.21 1.47
C SER A 46 10.14 14.42 0.79
N GLN A 47 9.42 14.98 -0.18
CA GLN A 47 9.75 16.24 -0.83
C GLN A 47 8.60 17.23 -0.64
N GLU A 48 8.73 18.43 -1.16
CA GLU A 48 7.66 19.44 -1.10
C GLU A 48 6.40 18.98 -1.84
N MET A 49 5.27 19.52 -1.42
CA MET A 49 3.99 19.29 -2.11
C MET A 49 4.10 19.67 -3.59
N GLY A 50 3.59 18.80 -4.46
CA GLY A 50 3.66 18.99 -5.92
C GLY A 50 4.96 18.52 -6.57
N SER A 51 5.93 18.00 -5.80
CA SER A 51 7.13 17.37 -6.37
C SER A 51 6.75 16.14 -7.21
N ASP A 52 7.66 15.74 -8.09
CA ASP A 52 7.47 14.54 -8.92
C ASP A 52 7.47 13.27 -8.05
N PRO A 53 6.37 12.50 -7.98
CA PRO A 53 6.29 11.25 -7.21
C PRO A 53 7.41 10.27 -7.54
N ALA A 54 7.84 10.22 -8.80
CA ALA A 54 8.93 9.34 -9.23
C ALA A 54 10.28 9.78 -8.65
N SER A 55 10.50 11.08 -8.42
CA SER A 55 11.70 11.58 -7.73
C SER A 55 11.72 11.12 -6.28
N VAL A 56 10.60 11.20 -5.57
CA VAL A 56 10.49 10.71 -4.18
C VAL A 56 10.78 9.21 -4.11
N ALA A 57 10.22 8.42 -5.02
CA ALA A 57 10.45 6.98 -5.08
C ALA A 57 11.93 6.64 -5.34
N TYR A 58 12.57 7.36 -6.26
CA TYR A 58 13.99 7.21 -6.55
C TYR A 58 14.86 7.51 -5.32
N ASP A 59 14.64 8.66 -4.68
CA ASP A 59 15.39 9.08 -3.50
C ASP A 59 15.17 8.12 -2.32
N THR A 60 13.95 7.60 -2.18
CA THR A 60 13.64 6.59 -1.14
C THR A 60 14.47 5.34 -1.34
N LEU A 61 14.54 4.78 -2.56
CA LEU A 61 15.32 3.58 -2.82
C LEU A 61 16.82 3.84 -2.69
N LYS A 62 17.32 4.99 -3.14
CA LYS A 62 18.73 5.38 -2.94
C LYS A 62 19.06 5.45 -1.46
N SER A 63 18.20 6.05 -0.66
CA SER A 63 18.35 6.12 0.79
C SER A 63 18.28 4.73 1.44
N ALA A 64 17.32 3.90 1.02
CA ALA A 64 17.17 2.53 1.54
C ALA A 64 18.42 1.68 1.30
N VAL A 65 18.97 1.72 0.07
CA VAL A 65 20.21 1.03 -0.27
C VAL A 65 21.40 1.56 0.55
N ALA A 66 21.53 2.88 0.65
CA ALA A 66 22.62 3.51 1.42
C ALA A 66 22.58 3.19 2.92
N GLN A 67 21.38 2.99 3.47
CA GLN A 67 21.17 2.62 4.87
C GLN A 67 21.21 1.12 5.12
N ALA A 68 21.36 0.29 4.09
CA ALA A 68 21.19 -1.16 4.15
C ALA A 68 19.84 -1.53 4.80
N ALA A 69 18.77 -0.89 4.32
CA ALA A 69 17.40 -1.19 4.76
C ALA A 69 16.91 -2.49 4.12
N ASP A 70 16.16 -3.29 4.89
CA ASP A 70 15.58 -4.55 4.41
C ASP A 70 14.36 -4.30 3.54
N ILE A 71 13.58 -3.26 3.86
CA ILE A 71 12.29 -2.96 3.23
C ILE A 71 12.16 -1.46 2.95
N ALA A 72 11.77 -1.11 1.72
CA ALA A 72 11.31 0.21 1.35
C ALA A 72 9.82 0.16 0.96
N ILE A 73 9.00 1.03 1.54
CA ILE A 73 7.56 1.12 1.23
C ILE A 73 7.29 2.50 0.64
N ILE A 74 6.79 2.54 -0.60
CA ILE A 74 6.48 3.78 -1.32
C ILE A 74 4.96 4.00 -1.30
N ASP A 75 4.52 5.09 -0.64
CA ASP A 75 3.13 5.54 -0.67
C ASP A 75 2.84 6.30 -1.94
N THR A 76 1.86 5.89 -2.70
CA THR A 76 1.49 6.51 -3.97
C THR A 76 0.06 7.03 -3.96
N ALA A 77 -0.26 7.98 -4.83
CA ALA A 77 -1.63 8.39 -5.03
C ALA A 77 -2.53 7.20 -5.44
N GLY A 78 -3.72 7.13 -4.85
CA GLY A 78 -4.69 6.05 -5.08
C GLY A 78 -6.04 6.52 -5.63
N ARG A 79 -6.17 7.79 -6.05
CA ARG A 79 -7.44 8.33 -6.52
C ARG A 79 -7.55 8.28 -8.04
N LEU A 80 -8.59 7.63 -8.54
CA LEU A 80 -8.87 7.46 -9.98
C LEU A 80 -9.49 8.69 -10.67
N HIS A 81 -9.48 9.87 -10.08
CA HIS A 81 -10.11 11.07 -10.64
C HIS A 81 -9.53 11.48 -12.00
N ASN A 82 -8.24 11.23 -12.22
CA ASN A 82 -7.60 11.35 -13.52
C ASN A 82 -6.81 10.06 -13.79
N LYS A 83 -7.51 9.04 -14.22
CA LYS A 83 -7.04 7.69 -14.39
C LYS A 83 -5.78 7.58 -15.27
N VAL A 84 -5.77 8.27 -16.41
CA VAL A 84 -4.66 8.18 -17.38
C VAL A 84 -3.37 8.76 -16.78
N ASN A 85 -3.46 9.91 -16.12
CA ASN A 85 -2.31 10.54 -15.49
C ASN A 85 -1.77 9.70 -14.33
N LEU A 86 -2.64 9.15 -13.47
CA LEU A 86 -2.24 8.29 -12.38
C LEU A 86 -1.51 7.04 -12.89
N MET A 87 -2.02 6.39 -13.94
CA MET A 87 -1.39 5.20 -14.50
C MET A 87 -0.01 5.49 -15.11
N ASN A 88 0.12 6.62 -15.82
CA ASN A 88 1.41 7.09 -16.33
C ASN A 88 2.40 7.38 -15.18
N GLU A 89 1.92 7.97 -14.11
CA GLU A 89 2.72 8.25 -12.90
C GLU A 89 3.21 6.97 -12.24
N LEU A 90 2.34 5.99 -12.00
CA LEU A 90 2.71 4.70 -11.42
C LEU A 90 3.71 3.93 -12.31
N THR A 91 3.52 3.96 -13.62
CA THR A 91 4.48 3.40 -14.58
C THR A 91 5.84 4.10 -14.50
N LYS A 92 5.85 5.44 -14.37
CA LYS A 92 7.07 6.21 -14.21
C LYS A 92 7.78 5.87 -12.90
N ILE A 93 7.03 5.77 -11.79
CA ILE A 93 7.55 5.35 -10.48
C ILE A 93 8.26 3.98 -10.62
N LYS A 94 7.57 2.96 -11.16
CA LYS A 94 8.17 1.64 -11.39
C LYS A 94 9.48 1.73 -12.18
N ARG A 95 9.49 2.47 -13.28
CA ARG A 95 10.67 2.62 -14.14
C ARG A 95 11.86 3.26 -13.43
N VAL A 96 11.63 4.26 -12.57
CA VAL A 96 12.74 4.89 -11.84
C VAL A 96 13.23 4.04 -10.68
N MET A 97 12.35 3.27 -10.03
CA MET A 97 12.73 2.30 -9.01
C MET A 97 13.72 1.27 -9.59
N GLN A 98 13.45 0.78 -10.81
CA GLN A 98 14.31 -0.20 -11.51
C GLN A 98 15.69 0.32 -11.88
N LYS A 99 15.90 1.65 -11.89
CA LYS A 99 17.23 2.24 -12.06
C LYS A 99 18.11 2.13 -10.81
N VAL A 100 17.51 1.90 -9.64
CA VAL A 100 18.19 1.75 -8.37
C VAL A 100 18.28 0.27 -7.98
N VAL A 101 17.16 -0.44 -8.07
CA VAL A 101 17.02 -1.86 -7.78
C VAL A 101 16.36 -2.51 -9.01
N PRO A 102 17.11 -3.26 -9.84
CA PRO A 102 16.65 -3.69 -11.17
C PRO A 102 15.36 -4.51 -11.20
N ASP A 103 15.06 -5.26 -10.16
CA ASP A 103 13.87 -6.09 -10.01
C ASP A 103 12.73 -5.43 -9.18
N ALA A 104 12.89 -4.17 -8.79
CA ALA A 104 11.83 -3.43 -8.09
C ALA A 104 10.67 -3.03 -9.04
N PRO A 105 9.47 -2.89 -8.49
CA PRO A 105 9.04 -3.26 -7.15
C PRO A 105 8.86 -4.78 -7.04
N HIS A 106 9.29 -5.36 -5.92
CA HIS A 106 9.10 -6.80 -5.66
C HIS A 106 7.64 -7.14 -5.36
N GLU A 107 6.88 -6.15 -4.89
CA GLU A 107 5.46 -6.27 -4.59
C GLU A 107 4.72 -4.97 -4.92
N VAL A 108 3.57 -5.10 -5.57
CA VAL A 108 2.60 -4.01 -5.77
C VAL A 108 1.36 -4.36 -4.98
N LEU A 109 1.25 -3.76 -3.78
CA LEU A 109 0.13 -3.98 -2.86
C LEU A 109 -0.97 -2.96 -3.14
N LEU A 110 -2.13 -3.43 -3.60
CA LEU A 110 -3.32 -2.60 -3.74
C LEU A 110 -4.13 -2.60 -2.44
N VAL A 111 -4.36 -1.41 -1.90
CA VAL A 111 -5.18 -1.23 -0.69
C VAL A 111 -6.59 -0.82 -1.09
N LEU A 112 -7.57 -1.63 -0.70
CA LEU A 112 -8.98 -1.44 -0.99
C LEU A 112 -9.76 -1.16 0.29
N ASP A 113 -10.76 -0.29 0.19
CA ASP A 113 -11.73 -0.02 1.26
C ASP A 113 -12.90 -1.00 1.12
N GLY A 114 -12.99 -1.99 2.00
CA GLY A 114 -14.04 -3.02 1.99
C GLY A 114 -15.44 -2.47 2.22
N SER A 115 -15.57 -1.27 2.77
CA SER A 115 -16.87 -0.63 2.98
C SER A 115 -17.52 -0.12 1.70
N THR A 116 -16.75 0.04 0.62
CA THR A 116 -17.21 0.64 -0.64
C THR A 116 -17.91 -0.34 -1.59
N GLY A 117 -17.91 -1.64 -1.28
CA GLY A 117 -18.64 -2.65 -2.06
C GLY A 117 -18.18 -2.68 -3.53
N GLN A 118 -19.12 -2.47 -4.47
CA GLN A 118 -18.83 -2.52 -5.92
C GLN A 118 -17.77 -1.54 -6.39
N ASN A 119 -17.61 -0.41 -5.72
CA ASN A 119 -16.52 0.54 -6.04
C ASN A 119 -15.14 -0.06 -5.80
N ALA A 120 -14.98 -0.96 -4.81
CA ALA A 120 -13.73 -1.68 -4.59
C ALA A 120 -13.40 -2.61 -5.77
N PHE A 121 -14.40 -3.27 -6.37
CA PHE A 121 -14.21 -4.10 -7.57
C PHE A 121 -13.73 -3.28 -8.77
N GLU A 122 -14.39 -2.16 -9.04
CA GLU A 122 -14.00 -1.29 -10.15
C GLU A 122 -12.59 -0.71 -9.93
N GLN A 123 -12.26 -0.32 -8.71
CA GLN A 123 -10.92 0.13 -8.35
C GLN A 123 -9.89 -0.98 -8.57
N ALA A 124 -10.14 -2.19 -8.07
CA ALA A 124 -9.26 -3.34 -8.28
C ALA A 124 -9.02 -3.61 -9.75
N LYS A 125 -10.08 -3.65 -10.57
CA LYS A 125 -9.99 -3.84 -12.02
C LYS A 125 -9.09 -2.81 -12.69
N GLN A 126 -9.27 -1.53 -12.37
CA GLN A 126 -8.52 -0.45 -12.99
C GLN A 126 -7.03 -0.49 -12.65
N PHE A 127 -6.71 -0.72 -11.37
CA PHE A 127 -5.32 -0.82 -10.93
C PHE A 127 -4.63 -2.06 -11.46
N THR A 128 -5.31 -3.21 -11.48
CA THR A 128 -4.76 -4.47 -12.01
C THR A 128 -4.40 -4.36 -13.49
N LEU A 129 -5.22 -3.66 -14.27
CA LEU A 129 -4.94 -3.43 -15.69
C LEU A 129 -3.72 -2.52 -15.93
N ALA A 130 -3.35 -1.71 -14.96
CA ALA A 130 -2.38 -0.65 -15.15
C ALA A 130 -1.03 -0.86 -14.45
N THR A 131 -0.97 -1.63 -13.36
CA THR A 131 0.20 -1.65 -12.46
C THR A 131 0.70 -3.04 -12.07
N GLU A 132 0.21 -4.10 -12.67
CA GLU A 132 0.61 -5.48 -12.31
C GLU A 132 0.50 -5.72 -10.78
N VAL A 133 -0.67 -5.43 -10.22
CA VAL A 133 -0.95 -5.67 -8.79
C VAL A 133 -0.64 -7.13 -8.44
N SER A 134 0.19 -7.35 -7.43
CA SER A 134 0.64 -8.67 -7.01
C SER A 134 -0.03 -9.17 -5.74
N SER A 135 -0.60 -8.25 -4.94
CA SER A 135 -1.30 -8.59 -3.70
C SER A 135 -2.32 -7.54 -3.30
N LEU A 136 -3.26 -7.92 -2.43
CA LEU A 136 -4.33 -7.07 -1.92
C LEU A 136 -4.26 -6.90 -0.41
N ALA A 137 -4.60 -5.70 0.05
CA ALA A 137 -5.00 -5.44 1.43
C ALA A 137 -6.42 -4.88 1.42
N VAL A 138 -7.33 -5.51 2.17
CA VAL A 138 -8.72 -5.03 2.27
C VAL A 138 -8.96 -4.49 3.67
N THR A 139 -9.31 -3.21 3.77
CA THR A 139 -9.46 -2.50 5.04
C THR A 139 -10.92 -2.22 5.39
N LYS A 140 -11.18 -1.79 6.63
CA LYS A 140 -12.50 -1.44 7.15
C LYS A 140 -13.49 -2.61 7.15
N LEU A 141 -13.03 -3.79 7.47
CA LEU A 141 -13.87 -4.98 7.58
C LEU A 141 -14.61 -5.06 8.92
N ASP A 142 -14.19 -4.29 9.92
CA ASP A 142 -14.77 -4.19 11.26
C ASP A 142 -16.19 -3.60 11.29
N GLY A 143 -16.56 -2.80 10.30
CA GLY A 143 -17.85 -2.11 10.25
C GLY A 143 -18.91 -2.73 9.33
N THR A 144 -18.64 -3.88 8.71
CA THR A 144 -19.51 -4.34 7.62
C THR A 144 -19.68 -5.86 7.55
N ALA A 145 -20.92 -6.33 7.31
CA ALA A 145 -21.21 -7.67 6.83
C ALA A 145 -20.62 -7.98 5.43
N LYS A 146 -19.56 -7.27 5.02
CA LYS A 146 -19.08 -7.21 3.64
C LYS A 146 -17.78 -7.95 3.40
N GLY A 147 -17.43 -8.91 4.26
CA GLY A 147 -16.34 -9.85 3.97
C GLY A 147 -16.48 -10.53 2.60
N GLY A 148 -17.69 -10.65 2.07
CA GLY A 148 -17.95 -11.16 0.73
C GLY A 148 -17.23 -10.39 -0.40
N VAL A 149 -16.94 -9.09 -0.21
CA VAL A 149 -16.17 -8.32 -1.19
C VAL A 149 -14.73 -8.85 -1.35
N VAL A 150 -14.14 -9.33 -0.26
CA VAL A 150 -12.79 -9.93 -0.26
C VAL A 150 -12.77 -11.18 -1.14
N ILE A 151 -13.76 -12.05 -0.95
CA ILE A 151 -13.88 -13.31 -1.70
C ILE A 151 -14.08 -13.00 -3.19
N GLY A 152 -15.03 -12.11 -3.50
CA GLY A 152 -15.35 -11.76 -4.89
C GLY A 152 -14.17 -11.14 -5.64
N ILE A 153 -13.43 -10.22 -5.01
CA ILE A 153 -12.26 -9.59 -5.64
C ILE A 153 -11.14 -10.62 -5.85
N SER A 154 -10.85 -11.45 -4.85
CA SER A 154 -9.82 -12.47 -4.96
C SER A 154 -10.15 -13.51 -6.03
N ASP A 155 -11.40 -13.95 -6.12
CA ASP A 155 -11.86 -14.89 -7.14
C ASP A 155 -11.81 -14.28 -8.55
N GLN A 156 -12.35 -13.09 -8.72
CA GLN A 156 -12.43 -12.44 -10.03
C GLN A 156 -11.07 -12.08 -10.62
N PHE A 157 -10.14 -11.57 -9.79
CA PHE A 157 -8.85 -11.07 -10.27
C PHE A 157 -7.70 -12.05 -10.07
N GLN A 158 -7.93 -13.16 -9.36
CA GLN A 158 -6.92 -14.18 -9.05
C GLN A 158 -5.66 -13.59 -8.38
N ILE A 159 -5.87 -12.50 -7.59
CA ILE A 159 -4.81 -11.82 -6.84
C ILE A 159 -4.96 -12.20 -5.36
N PRO A 160 -3.89 -12.66 -4.70
CA PRO A 160 -3.96 -13.06 -3.32
C PRO A 160 -4.26 -11.88 -2.39
N VAL A 161 -5.18 -12.08 -1.47
CA VAL A 161 -5.35 -11.17 -0.31
C VAL A 161 -4.25 -11.50 0.69
N LYS A 162 -3.47 -10.50 1.06
CA LYS A 162 -2.33 -10.66 1.97
C LYS A 162 -2.62 -10.09 3.36
N TYR A 163 -3.39 -9.01 3.40
CA TYR A 163 -3.73 -8.33 4.65
C TYR A 163 -5.21 -7.97 4.71
N ILE A 164 -5.73 -7.94 5.94
CA ILE A 164 -7.06 -7.40 6.26
C ILE A 164 -6.95 -6.37 7.38
N GLY A 165 -7.70 -5.27 7.24
CA GLY A 165 -7.81 -4.22 8.26
C GLY A 165 -9.14 -4.37 9.00
N VAL A 166 -9.05 -4.59 10.31
CA VAL A 166 -10.19 -4.89 11.19
C VAL A 166 -10.38 -3.83 12.28
N GLY A 167 -9.78 -2.67 12.12
CA GLY A 167 -9.89 -1.53 13.05
C GLY A 167 -8.86 -0.43 12.79
N GLU A 168 -8.82 0.57 13.66
CA GLU A 168 -7.99 1.77 13.53
C GLU A 168 -6.65 1.67 14.28
N GLY A 169 -6.49 0.75 15.22
CA GLY A 169 -5.27 0.53 15.99
C GLY A 169 -4.08 0.12 15.14
N ILE A 170 -2.87 0.29 15.66
CA ILE A 170 -1.62 -0.05 14.96
C ILE A 170 -1.53 -1.55 14.64
N ASP A 171 -2.13 -2.39 15.47
CA ASP A 171 -2.12 -3.84 15.34
C ASP A 171 -3.36 -4.39 14.59
N ASP A 172 -4.28 -3.51 14.14
CA ASP A 172 -5.53 -3.89 13.47
C ASP A 172 -5.36 -4.12 11.94
N LEU A 173 -4.14 -4.20 11.45
CA LEU A 173 -3.82 -4.76 10.15
C LEU A 173 -3.27 -6.17 10.36
N GLN A 174 -4.01 -7.18 9.93
CA GLN A 174 -3.67 -8.58 10.15
C GLN A 174 -3.25 -9.25 8.85
N VAL A 175 -2.37 -10.25 8.95
CA VAL A 175 -2.10 -11.16 7.84
C VAL A 175 -3.37 -11.97 7.56
N PHE A 176 -3.72 -12.10 6.30
CA PHE A 176 -4.92 -12.83 5.90
C PHE A 176 -4.74 -14.34 6.04
N HIS A 177 -5.58 -14.97 6.84
CA HIS A 177 -5.65 -16.41 7.01
C HIS A 177 -6.96 -16.93 6.43
N LYS A 178 -6.89 -17.60 5.29
CA LYS A 178 -8.05 -18.05 4.51
C LYS A 178 -9.06 -18.84 5.35
N MET A 179 -8.60 -19.80 6.13
CA MET A 179 -9.50 -20.66 6.91
C MET A 179 -10.18 -19.88 8.04
N GLU A 180 -9.44 -19.08 8.79
CA GLU A 180 -9.98 -18.25 9.87
C GLU A 180 -11.01 -17.24 9.32
N PHE A 181 -10.72 -16.67 8.15
CA PHE A 181 -11.62 -15.74 7.51
C PHE A 181 -12.93 -16.42 7.09
N VAL A 182 -12.87 -17.59 6.47
CA VAL A 182 -14.07 -18.35 6.08
C VAL A 182 -14.86 -18.78 7.32
N ASP A 183 -14.21 -19.30 8.34
CA ASP A 183 -14.86 -19.74 9.59
C ASP A 183 -15.62 -18.58 10.26
N SER A 184 -15.14 -17.33 10.13
CA SER A 184 -15.82 -16.16 10.69
C SER A 184 -17.18 -15.84 10.06
N PHE A 185 -17.55 -16.45 8.93
CA PHE A 185 -18.88 -16.32 8.32
C PHE A 185 -19.91 -17.33 8.86
N PHE A 186 -19.44 -18.39 9.50
CA PHE A 186 -20.30 -19.52 9.90
C PHE A 186 -20.43 -19.65 11.42
N ASN A 187 -19.67 -18.86 12.17
CA ASN A 187 -19.69 -18.76 13.63
C ASN A 187 -20.17 -17.37 14.06
#